data_9475ff4bf19963aae31fd63b0f4e5b59
#
_entry.id   9475ff4bf19963aae31fd63b0f4e5b59
#
_cell.length_a   1.000
_cell.length_b   1.000
_cell.length_c   1.000
_cell.angle_alpha   90.00
_cell.angle_beta   90.00
_cell.angle_gamma   90.00
#
_symmetry.space_group_name_H-M   'P 1'
#
loop_
_entity.id
_entity.type
_entity.pdbx_description
1 polymer ?
#
loop_
_entity_poly.entity_id
_entity_poly.type
_entity_poly.pdbx_seq_one_letter_code
_entity_poly.pdbx_strand_id
1 'polypeptide(L)'
;PAALDALSGGKPLPRAALIDITPFELGTIAGVPLCFTDGAALGGGSFAFTAVAEDTEDSYADGACAGSAIGIVDRHDSVCALWRLEPSLKVEGIAARIVRNALELTVVTDADDFTIAARLLRCRLR
;
A
#
# COMPACT_ATOMS: atom_id res chain seq x y z
N PRO A 1 25.05 -4.78 -2.65
CA PRO A 1 25.78 -4.09 -3.71
C PRO A 1 25.18 -4.32 -5.08
N ALA A 2 25.00 -5.58 -5.53
CA ALA A 2 24.53 -5.90 -6.89
C ALA A 2 23.15 -5.31 -7.26
N ALA A 3 22.21 -5.23 -6.32
CA ALA A 3 20.90 -4.63 -6.55
C ALA A 3 20.98 -3.10 -6.72
N LEU A 4 21.81 -2.42 -5.92
CA LEU A 4 22.03 -0.97 -6.05
C LEU A 4 22.77 -0.63 -7.35
N ASP A 5 23.73 -1.46 -7.75
CA ASP A 5 24.45 -1.30 -9.02
C ASP A 5 23.51 -1.49 -10.21
N ALA A 6 22.57 -2.44 -10.16
CA ALA A 6 21.56 -2.64 -11.19
C ALA A 6 20.61 -1.44 -11.31
N LEU A 7 20.11 -0.91 -10.18
CA LEU A 7 19.26 0.28 -10.16
C LEU A 7 19.98 1.52 -10.71
N SER A 8 21.24 1.74 -10.32
CA SER A 8 22.06 2.86 -10.80
C SER A 8 22.37 2.75 -12.30
N GLY A 9 22.45 1.54 -12.83
CA GLY A 9 22.74 1.27 -14.24
C GLY A 9 21.49 1.20 -15.15
N GLY A 10 20.27 1.44 -14.62
CA GLY A 10 19.02 1.32 -15.38
C GLY A 10 18.73 -0.11 -15.87
N LYS A 11 19.33 -1.12 -15.26
CA LYS A 11 19.12 -2.54 -15.62
C LYS A 11 17.98 -3.13 -14.76
N PRO A 12 17.24 -4.09 -15.29
CA PRO A 12 16.27 -4.83 -14.50
C PRO A 12 16.93 -5.49 -13.28
N LEU A 13 16.23 -5.52 -12.15
CA LEU A 13 16.70 -6.26 -10.98
C LEU A 13 16.82 -7.75 -11.33
N PRO A 14 17.99 -8.38 -11.09
CA PRO A 14 18.14 -9.80 -11.34
C PRO A 14 17.27 -10.59 -10.36
N ARG A 15 16.66 -11.69 -10.81
CA ARG A 15 15.83 -12.58 -9.97
C ARG A 15 16.56 -13.01 -8.68
N ALA A 16 17.86 -13.18 -8.72
CA ALA A 16 18.70 -13.51 -7.56
C ALA A 16 18.77 -12.39 -6.50
N ALA A 17 18.26 -11.18 -6.79
CA ALA A 17 18.12 -10.11 -5.80
C ALA A 17 16.84 -10.23 -4.97
N LEU A 18 15.87 -11.03 -5.40
CA LEU A 18 14.69 -11.37 -4.61
C LEU A 18 15.10 -12.39 -3.54
N ILE A 19 14.92 -12.02 -2.28
CA ILE A 19 15.28 -12.85 -1.14
C ILE A 19 14.11 -13.77 -0.79
N ASP A 20 12.88 -13.23 -0.81
CA ASP A 20 11.67 -13.94 -0.44
C ASP A 20 10.43 -13.31 -1.10
N ILE A 21 9.32 -14.05 -1.13
CA ILE A 21 8.00 -13.60 -1.55
C ILE A 21 6.98 -14.12 -0.55
N THR A 22 6.42 -13.22 0.25
CA THR A 22 5.40 -13.57 1.24
C THR A 22 4.02 -13.15 0.73
N PRO A 23 3.09 -14.07 0.45
CA PRO A 23 1.71 -13.74 0.10
C PRO A 23 0.91 -13.31 1.33
N PHE A 24 0.01 -12.34 1.16
CA PHE A 24 -0.89 -11.86 2.20
C PHE A 24 -2.34 -11.94 1.75
N GLU A 25 -3.20 -12.44 2.64
CA GLU A 25 -4.65 -12.43 2.49
C GLU A 25 -5.20 -11.21 3.24
N LEU A 26 -5.46 -10.11 2.53
CA LEU A 26 -5.93 -8.85 3.11
C LEU A 26 -7.45 -8.79 3.28
N GLY A 27 -8.18 -9.82 2.81
CA GLY A 27 -9.63 -9.85 2.78
C GLY A 27 -10.23 -9.11 1.59
N THR A 28 -11.53 -8.80 1.67
CA THR A 28 -12.29 -8.23 0.56
C THR A 28 -13.10 -7.01 0.98
N ILE A 29 -13.42 -6.11 0.04
CA ILE A 29 -14.44 -5.08 0.16
C ILE A 29 -15.49 -5.32 -0.93
N ALA A 30 -16.76 -5.45 -0.57
CA ALA A 30 -17.86 -5.78 -1.48
C ALA A 30 -17.60 -7.04 -2.33
N GLY A 31 -16.84 -8.02 -1.80
CA GLY A 31 -16.47 -9.25 -2.51
C GLY A 31 -15.23 -9.12 -3.39
N VAL A 32 -14.67 -7.92 -3.56
CA VAL A 32 -13.45 -7.67 -4.35
C VAL A 32 -12.22 -7.77 -3.44
N PRO A 33 -11.18 -8.55 -3.81
CA PRO A 33 -9.97 -8.70 -3.00
C PRO A 33 -9.22 -7.37 -2.82
N LEU A 34 -8.68 -7.15 -1.62
CA LEU A 34 -7.74 -6.06 -1.35
C LEU A 34 -6.34 -6.45 -1.85
N CYS A 35 -5.72 -5.57 -2.63
CA CYS A 35 -4.35 -5.68 -3.10
C CYS A 35 -3.51 -4.51 -2.58
N PHE A 36 -2.24 -4.77 -2.24
CA PHE A 36 -1.31 -3.70 -1.85
C PHE A 36 -1.12 -2.69 -2.96
N THR A 37 -1.11 -1.41 -2.60
CA THR A 37 -0.72 -0.31 -3.51
C THR A 37 0.63 0.29 -3.11
N ASP A 38 0.87 0.49 -1.80
CA ASP A 38 2.15 1.03 -1.32
C ASP A 38 2.44 0.59 0.11
N GLY A 39 3.71 0.76 0.54
CA GLY A 39 4.17 0.40 1.88
C GLY A 39 5.24 1.34 2.44
N ALA A 40 5.13 1.66 3.72
CA ALA A 40 6.05 2.52 4.46
C ALA A 40 6.62 1.81 5.70
N ALA A 41 7.94 1.71 5.79
CA ALA A 41 8.61 1.08 6.92
C ALA A 41 8.35 1.81 8.25
N LEU A 42 8.06 1.06 9.31
CA LEU A 42 7.87 1.56 10.68
C LEU A 42 9.09 1.28 11.58
N GLY A 43 10.04 0.53 11.07
CA GLY A 43 11.17 0.01 11.83
C GLY A 43 10.89 -1.33 12.49
N GLY A 44 11.96 -2.02 12.93
CA GLY A 44 11.87 -3.32 13.59
C GLY A 44 11.28 -4.45 12.73
N GLY A 45 11.27 -4.31 11.41
CA GLY A 45 10.67 -5.29 10.49
C GLY A 45 9.17 -5.09 10.24
N SER A 46 8.53 -4.09 10.86
CA SER A 46 7.12 -3.76 10.64
C SER A 46 6.95 -2.70 9.55
N PHE A 47 5.81 -2.67 8.88
CA PHE A 47 5.46 -1.64 7.90
C PHE A 47 3.97 -1.32 7.91
N ALA A 48 3.65 -0.06 7.58
CA ALA A 48 2.29 0.34 7.25
C ALA A 48 2.07 0.19 5.74
N PHE A 49 0.86 -0.08 5.32
CA PHE A 49 0.53 -0.25 3.90
C PHE A 49 -0.80 0.39 3.55
N THR A 50 -0.97 0.70 2.27
CA THR A 50 -2.25 0.98 1.63
C THR A 50 -2.65 -0.20 0.76
N ALA A 51 -3.96 -0.42 0.65
CA ALA A 51 -4.53 -1.45 -0.21
C ALA A 51 -5.84 -0.96 -0.83
N VAL A 52 -6.11 -1.41 -2.04
CA VAL A 52 -7.31 -1.06 -2.81
C VAL A 52 -8.00 -2.34 -3.27
N ALA A 53 -9.33 -2.34 -3.26
CA ALA A 53 -10.15 -3.35 -3.88
C ALA A 53 -10.69 -2.80 -5.20
N GLU A 54 -10.11 -3.23 -6.31
CA GLU A 54 -10.51 -2.85 -7.66
C GLU A 54 -11.19 -4.02 -8.37
N ASP A 55 -12.40 -3.78 -8.85
CA ASP A 55 -13.16 -4.77 -9.61
C ASP A 55 -12.74 -4.68 -11.08
N THR A 56 -11.62 -5.34 -11.40
CA THR A 56 -11.08 -5.40 -12.75
C THR A 56 -11.29 -6.79 -13.34
N GLU A 57 -12.04 -6.87 -14.44
CA GLU A 57 -12.10 -8.08 -15.27
C GLU A 57 -10.90 -8.18 -16.23
N ASP A 58 -10.17 -7.09 -16.42
CA ASP A 58 -9.03 -6.98 -17.34
C ASP A 58 -7.85 -6.29 -16.63
N SER A 59 -6.66 -6.90 -16.73
CA SER A 59 -5.43 -6.37 -16.14
C SER A 59 -4.89 -5.09 -16.81
N TYR A 60 -5.56 -4.59 -17.84
CA TYR A 60 -5.23 -3.35 -18.56
C TYR A 60 -6.24 -2.22 -18.37
N ALA A 61 -7.41 -2.51 -17.78
CA ALA A 61 -8.42 -1.51 -17.51
C ALA A 61 -8.58 -1.36 -15.99
N ASP A 62 -8.37 -0.15 -15.48
CA ASP A 62 -8.67 0.17 -14.09
C ASP A 62 -10.16 -0.03 -13.84
N GLY A 63 -10.49 -0.93 -12.93
CA GLY A 63 -11.86 -1.23 -12.55
C GLY A 63 -12.42 -0.22 -11.56
N ALA A 64 -13.71 -0.32 -11.31
CA ALA A 64 -14.33 0.48 -10.28
C ALA A 64 -13.71 0.17 -8.90
N CYS A 65 -13.23 1.20 -8.19
CA CYS A 65 -12.74 1.06 -6.85
C CYS A 65 -13.89 0.73 -5.89
N ALA A 66 -13.92 -0.48 -5.35
CA ALA A 66 -14.90 -0.90 -4.35
C ALA A 66 -14.58 -0.35 -2.96
N GLY A 67 -13.34 0.11 -2.75
CA GLY A 67 -12.89 0.73 -1.51
C GLY A 67 -11.41 0.52 -1.24
N SER A 68 -10.92 1.16 -0.20
CA SER A 68 -9.51 1.10 0.19
C SER A 68 -9.35 0.82 1.68
N ALA A 69 -8.14 0.45 2.06
CA ALA A 69 -7.76 0.21 3.44
C ALA A 69 -6.34 0.71 3.72
N ILE A 70 -6.07 0.98 4.98
CA ILE A 70 -4.72 1.14 5.54
C ILE A 70 -4.51 0.01 6.54
N GLY A 71 -3.34 -0.59 6.56
CA GLY A 71 -3.03 -1.64 7.52
C GLY A 71 -1.62 -1.59 8.04
N ILE A 72 -1.34 -2.47 9.00
CA ILE A 72 0.00 -2.67 9.57
C ILE A 72 0.32 -4.15 9.51
N VAL A 73 1.51 -4.45 9.00
CA VAL A 73 2.15 -5.76 9.11
C VAL A 73 3.24 -5.68 10.17
N ASP A 74 3.25 -6.64 11.07
CA ASP A 74 4.27 -6.75 12.11
C ASP A 74 5.54 -7.48 11.61
N ARG A 75 6.55 -7.56 12.48
CA ARG A 75 7.84 -8.23 12.19
C ARG A 75 7.74 -9.76 11.94
N HIS A 76 6.58 -10.35 12.14
CA HIS A 76 6.30 -11.77 11.92
C HIS A 76 5.46 -12.01 10.67
N ASP A 77 5.40 -11.02 9.77
CA ASP A 77 4.61 -11.03 8.54
C ASP A 77 3.12 -11.25 8.79
N SER A 78 2.61 -10.74 9.93
CA SER A 78 1.20 -10.82 10.29
C SER A 78 0.51 -9.47 10.15
N VAL A 79 -0.64 -9.44 9.49
CA VAL A 79 -1.51 -8.24 9.46
C VAL A 79 -2.10 -8.06 10.86
N CYS A 80 -1.56 -7.11 11.63
CA CYS A 80 -1.98 -6.86 13.01
C CYS A 80 -3.05 -5.76 13.12
N ALA A 81 -3.25 -4.97 12.08
CA ALA A 81 -4.30 -3.96 12.01
C ALA A 81 -4.71 -3.71 10.55
N LEU A 82 -6.01 -3.47 10.33
CA LEU A 82 -6.57 -3.11 9.04
C LEU A 82 -7.78 -2.18 9.26
N TRP A 83 -7.75 -0.99 8.67
CA TRP A 83 -8.82 -0.01 8.72
C TRP A 83 -9.31 0.27 7.31
N ARG A 84 -10.60 0.05 7.08
CA ARG A 84 -11.25 0.46 5.85
C ARG A 84 -11.41 1.97 5.83
N LEU A 85 -11.21 2.56 4.67
CA LEU A 85 -11.45 3.99 4.42
C LEU A 85 -12.82 4.21 3.81
N GLU A 86 -13.23 5.49 3.72
CA GLU A 86 -14.44 5.83 2.98
C GLU A 86 -14.33 5.37 1.52
N PRO A 87 -15.43 4.84 0.93
CA PRO A 87 -15.38 4.23 -0.41
C PRO A 87 -14.89 5.17 -1.52
N SER A 88 -15.01 6.49 -1.33
CA SER A 88 -14.58 7.49 -2.31
C SER A 88 -13.06 7.77 -2.31
N LEU A 89 -12.29 7.10 -1.45
CA LEU A 89 -10.86 7.31 -1.32
C LEU A 89 -10.11 6.13 -1.92
N LYS A 90 -9.63 6.25 -3.16
CA LYS A 90 -8.65 5.34 -3.74
C LYS A 90 -7.26 5.78 -3.28
N VAL A 91 -6.62 5.01 -2.39
CA VAL A 91 -5.31 5.35 -1.82
C VAL A 91 -4.20 4.60 -2.55
N GLU A 92 -3.21 5.35 -3.05
CA GLU A 92 -2.16 4.81 -3.91
C GLU A 92 -0.76 4.98 -3.31
N GLY A 93 -0.60 5.84 -2.29
CA GLY A 93 0.70 6.04 -1.68
C GLY A 93 0.63 6.31 -0.19
N ILE A 94 1.67 5.90 0.56
CA ILE A 94 1.76 6.07 2.00
C ILE A 94 3.15 6.47 2.45
N ALA A 95 3.21 7.43 3.37
CA ALA A 95 4.38 7.68 4.21
C ALA A 95 4.00 7.55 5.68
N ALA A 96 4.87 6.98 6.49
CA ALA A 96 4.62 6.74 7.90
C ALA A 96 5.79 7.23 8.78
N ARG A 97 5.46 7.73 9.97
CA ARG A 97 6.45 8.07 10.99
C ARG A 97 5.87 7.90 12.39
N ILE A 98 6.72 7.53 13.33
CA ILE A 98 6.34 7.47 14.74
C ILE A 98 6.79 8.78 15.41
N VAL A 99 5.84 9.52 16.01
CA VAL A 99 6.07 10.78 16.69
C VAL A 99 5.41 10.73 18.07
N ARG A 100 6.22 10.81 19.14
CA ARG A 100 5.72 10.83 20.53
C ARG A 100 4.70 9.70 20.81
N ASN A 101 5.04 8.47 20.45
CA ASN A 101 4.21 7.27 20.61
C ASN A 101 2.87 7.30 19.83
N ALA A 102 2.74 8.15 18.83
CA ALA A 102 1.65 8.13 17.87
C ALA A 102 2.18 7.79 16.48
N LEU A 103 1.45 7.01 15.73
CA LEU A 103 1.72 6.74 14.33
C LEU A 103 1.06 7.84 13.47
N GLU A 104 1.88 8.63 12.81
CA GLU A 104 1.42 9.62 11.83
C GLU A 104 1.58 9.06 10.43
N LEU A 105 0.49 9.05 9.68
CA LEU A 105 0.43 8.61 8.29
C LEU A 105 0.12 9.81 7.39
N THR A 106 0.79 9.86 6.26
CA THR A 106 0.43 10.73 5.14
C THR A 106 0.12 9.82 3.96
N VAL A 107 -1.10 9.91 3.42
CA VAL A 107 -1.54 9.12 2.28
C VAL A 107 -1.96 10.01 1.14
N VAL A 108 -1.75 9.54 -0.09
CA VAL A 108 -2.18 10.21 -1.31
C VAL A 108 -3.21 9.34 -2.03
N THR A 109 -4.16 10.00 -2.69
CA THR A 109 -5.18 9.33 -3.48
C THR A 109 -4.95 9.58 -4.96
N ASP A 110 -5.34 8.61 -5.79
CA ASP A 110 -5.54 8.78 -7.22
C ASP A 110 -6.89 8.14 -7.60
N ALA A 111 -7.77 8.91 -8.20
CA ALA A 111 -9.10 8.45 -8.57
C ALA A 111 -9.13 7.84 -9.98
N ASP A 112 -8.01 7.84 -10.71
CA ASP A 112 -7.90 7.50 -12.14
C ASP A 112 -8.89 8.26 -13.02
N ASP A 113 -9.30 9.43 -12.55
CA ASP A 113 -10.21 10.35 -13.22
C ASP A 113 -9.57 11.75 -13.26
N PHE A 114 -9.22 12.22 -14.45
CA PHE A 114 -8.58 13.53 -14.65
C PHE A 114 -9.42 14.71 -14.20
N THR A 115 -10.71 14.52 -13.90
CA THR A 115 -11.60 15.55 -13.35
C THR A 115 -11.58 15.61 -11.83
N ILE A 116 -11.03 14.58 -11.16
CA ILE A 116 -10.96 14.46 -9.71
C ILE A 116 -9.53 14.73 -9.25
N ALA A 117 -9.35 15.80 -8.48
CA ALA A 117 -8.04 16.15 -7.97
C ALA A 117 -7.52 15.13 -6.96
N ALA A 118 -6.25 14.74 -7.08
CA ALA A 118 -5.55 13.96 -6.07
C ALA A 118 -5.57 14.67 -4.71
N ARG A 119 -5.71 13.91 -3.62
CA ARG A 119 -5.77 14.43 -2.26
C ARG A 119 -4.60 13.91 -1.43
N LEU A 120 -4.09 14.77 -0.57
CA LEU A 120 -3.13 14.38 0.47
C LEU A 120 -3.84 14.42 1.82
N LEU A 121 -3.87 13.27 2.48
CA LEU A 121 -4.55 13.07 3.75
C LEU A 121 -3.50 12.84 4.85
N ARG A 122 -3.82 13.27 6.07
CA ARG A 122 -2.99 13.01 7.24
C ARG A 122 -3.83 12.39 8.34
N CYS A 123 -3.34 11.26 8.87
CA CYS A 123 -3.97 10.53 9.96
C CYS A 123 -3.01 10.44 11.13
N ARG A 124 -3.55 10.38 12.34
CA ARG A 124 -2.79 10.08 13.55
C ARG A 124 -3.52 8.99 14.33
N LEU A 125 -2.83 7.87 14.50
CA LEU A 125 -3.30 6.72 15.28
C LEU A 125 -2.56 6.70 16.63
N ARG A 126 -3.28 6.43 17.70
CA ARG A 126 -2.75 6.38 19.08
C ARG A 126 -2.90 5.00 19.66
#